data_8a5c84f3bb9faf45773ed05959883446
#
_entry.id   8a5c84f3bb9faf45773ed05959883446
#
_cell.length_a   1.000
_cell.length_b   1.000
_cell.length_c   1.000
_cell.angle_alpha   90.00
_cell.angle_beta   90.00
_cell.angle_gamma   90.00
#
_symmetry.space_group_name_H-M   'P 1'
#
loop_
_entity.id
_entity.type
_entity.pdbx_description
1 polymer ?
#
loop_
_entity_poly.entity_id
_entity_poly.type
_entity_poly.pdbx_seq_one_letter_code
_entity_poly.pdbx_strand_id
1 'polypeptide(L)'
;FPNKRANLFFNEYLAGESDKPIWSPAAMSISDLFQKLSVQKSGDPIRLVCELYKVFKEETRSQETLDDFYFWGELLISDFDDVDKNMVDADKLFSNLQDLKNLMDDYEFLDKEQEEAIQQFFQNFSIERRTELKEKFISLWDKLGTIYHHYRENLTELGIAYEGMLYRNVIEQL
;
A
#
# COMPACT_ATOMS: atom_id res chain seq x y z
N PHE A 1 -3.04 -7.49 21.53
CA PHE A 1 -4.43 -7.59 21.02
C PHE A 1 -4.51 -7.05 19.59
N PRO A 2 -5.44 -7.56 18.75
CA PRO A 2 -5.59 -7.05 17.38
C PRO A 2 -6.05 -5.58 17.36
N ASN A 3 -6.82 -5.15 18.36
CA ASN A 3 -7.26 -3.77 18.50
C ASN A 3 -7.54 -3.40 19.97
N LYS A 4 -7.73 -2.10 20.23
CA LYS A 4 -7.97 -1.58 21.60
C LYS A 4 -9.28 -2.07 22.20
N ARG A 5 -10.32 -2.36 21.38
CA ARG A 5 -11.61 -2.85 21.86
C ARG A 5 -11.49 -4.25 22.47
N ALA A 6 -10.66 -5.13 21.88
CA ALA A 6 -10.43 -6.46 22.43
C ALA A 6 -9.87 -6.43 23.86
N ASN A 7 -9.04 -5.42 24.17
CA ASN A 7 -8.54 -5.23 25.53
C ASN A 7 -9.66 -4.89 26.54
N LEU A 8 -10.66 -4.11 26.15
CA LEU A 8 -11.79 -3.79 27.03
C LEU A 8 -12.56 -5.05 27.42
N PHE A 9 -12.90 -5.90 26.45
CA PHE A 9 -13.57 -7.17 26.72
C PHE A 9 -12.72 -8.12 27.58
N PHE A 10 -11.42 -8.18 27.31
CA PHE A 10 -10.51 -8.98 28.12
C PHE A 10 -10.50 -8.52 29.58
N ASN A 11 -10.42 -7.22 29.84
CA ASN A 11 -10.45 -6.68 31.20
C ASN A 11 -11.79 -6.91 31.89
N GLU A 12 -12.90 -6.84 31.17
CA GLU A 12 -14.23 -7.17 31.70
C GLU A 12 -14.32 -8.65 32.12
N TYR A 13 -13.84 -9.55 31.28
CA TYR A 13 -13.74 -10.98 31.61
C TYR A 13 -12.83 -11.21 32.83
N LEU A 14 -11.64 -10.62 32.83
CA LEU A 14 -10.69 -10.76 33.92
C LEU A 14 -11.27 -10.27 35.26
N ALA A 15 -12.01 -9.17 35.25
CA ALA A 15 -12.68 -8.64 36.42
C ALA A 15 -13.79 -9.56 36.91
N GLY A 16 -14.50 -10.27 36.02
CA GLY A 16 -15.55 -11.22 36.36
C GLY A 16 -15.04 -12.53 36.96
N GLU A 17 -13.82 -12.93 36.69
CA GLU A 17 -13.20 -14.17 37.20
C GLU A 17 -12.55 -13.98 38.58
N SER A 18 -12.53 -12.78 39.14
CA SER A 18 -11.89 -12.51 40.43
C SER A 18 -12.81 -11.84 41.44
N ASP A 19 -12.97 -12.47 42.60
CA ASP A 19 -13.70 -11.90 43.73
C ASP A 19 -12.93 -10.77 44.46
N LYS A 20 -11.69 -10.51 44.07
CA LYS A 20 -10.82 -9.48 44.68
C LYS A 20 -10.41 -8.43 43.64
N PRO A 21 -10.19 -7.20 44.08
CA PRO A 21 -9.62 -6.18 43.21
C PRO A 21 -8.28 -6.65 42.61
N ILE A 22 -8.18 -6.59 41.28
CA ILE A 22 -6.96 -6.94 40.54
C ILE A 22 -6.50 -5.74 39.72
N TRP A 23 -5.19 -5.61 39.53
CA TRP A 23 -4.63 -4.63 38.61
C TRP A 23 -4.83 -5.11 37.18
N SER A 24 -5.37 -4.21 36.34
CA SER A 24 -5.45 -4.50 34.90
C SER A 24 -4.03 -4.66 34.33
N PRO A 25 -3.74 -5.74 33.61
CA PRO A 25 -2.46 -5.87 32.93
C PRO A 25 -2.28 -4.77 31.89
N ALA A 26 -1.03 -4.36 31.66
CA ALA A 26 -0.72 -3.47 30.55
C ALA A 26 -1.00 -4.18 29.24
N ALA A 27 -1.81 -3.57 28.40
CA ALA A 27 -2.19 -4.12 27.11
C ALA A 27 -1.92 -3.09 26.00
N MET A 28 -1.57 -3.60 24.83
CA MET A 28 -1.38 -2.78 23.63
C MET A 28 -1.94 -3.50 22.41
N SER A 29 -2.29 -2.75 21.37
CA SER A 29 -2.63 -3.33 20.08
C SER A 29 -1.36 -3.76 19.33
N ILE A 30 -1.55 -4.60 18.29
CA ILE A 30 -0.44 -4.99 17.39
C ILE A 30 0.18 -3.74 16.76
N SER A 31 -0.65 -2.83 16.27
CA SER A 31 -0.18 -1.56 15.69
C SER A 31 0.64 -0.73 16.70
N ASP A 32 0.16 -0.59 17.96
CA ASP A 32 0.92 0.12 19.01
C ASP A 32 2.27 -0.56 19.30
N LEU A 33 2.34 -1.89 19.22
CA LEU A 33 3.59 -2.64 19.41
C LEU A 33 4.59 -2.32 18.30
N PHE A 34 4.16 -2.45 17.03
CA PHE A 34 5.03 -2.14 15.89
C PHE A 34 5.49 -0.68 15.89
N GLN A 35 4.59 0.26 16.22
CA GLN A 35 4.97 1.67 16.37
C GLN A 35 6.03 1.92 17.46
N LYS A 36 6.00 1.15 18.55
CA LYS A 36 7.02 1.24 19.60
C LYS A 36 8.36 0.63 19.22
N LEU A 37 8.34 -0.41 18.40
CA LEU A 37 9.56 -1.09 17.93
C LEU A 37 10.20 -0.37 16.75
N SER A 38 9.42 0.41 16.00
CA SER A 38 9.90 1.11 14.81
C SER A 38 10.73 2.35 15.17
N VAL A 39 11.79 2.58 14.41
CA VAL A 39 12.56 3.84 14.40
C VAL A 39 11.77 4.95 13.69
N GLN A 40 10.97 4.59 12.71
CA GLN A 40 10.14 5.52 11.94
C GLN A 40 8.82 5.79 12.64
N LYS A 41 8.25 6.96 12.36
CA LYS A 41 6.92 7.34 12.84
C LYS A 41 5.88 7.12 11.76
N SER A 42 4.65 6.85 12.16
CA SER A 42 3.53 6.84 11.21
C SER A 42 3.39 8.21 10.55
N GLY A 43 3.39 8.23 9.22
CA GLY A 43 3.19 9.45 8.44
C GLY A 43 1.73 9.91 8.46
N ASP A 44 1.53 11.22 8.35
CA ASP A 44 0.20 11.78 8.07
C ASP A 44 -0.26 11.35 6.66
N PRO A 45 -1.52 10.92 6.46
CA PRO A 45 -2.00 10.43 5.16
C PRO A 45 -1.81 11.43 4.02
N ILE A 46 -2.13 12.70 4.24
CA ILE A 46 -1.97 13.75 3.22
C ILE A 46 -0.49 13.93 2.87
N ARG A 47 0.37 13.94 3.89
CA ARG A 47 1.82 14.04 3.68
C ARG A 47 2.36 12.84 2.89
N LEU A 48 1.90 11.63 3.19
CA LEU A 48 2.28 10.42 2.47
C LEU A 48 1.93 10.54 0.98
N VAL A 49 0.73 11.01 0.65
CA VAL A 49 0.31 11.23 -0.76
C VAL A 49 1.18 12.31 -1.41
N CYS A 50 1.48 13.42 -0.72
CA CYS A 50 2.33 14.48 -1.25
C CYS A 50 3.76 14.00 -1.54
N GLU A 51 4.34 13.18 -0.67
CA GLU A 51 5.68 12.62 -0.90
C GLU A 51 5.66 11.59 -2.06
N LEU A 52 4.62 10.76 -2.15
CA LEU A 52 4.46 9.86 -3.29
C LEU A 52 4.31 10.64 -4.61
N TYR A 53 3.56 11.74 -4.61
CA TYR A 53 3.40 12.60 -5.79
C TYR A 53 4.72 13.18 -6.29
N LYS A 54 5.63 13.56 -5.40
CA LYS A 54 6.96 14.05 -5.80
C LYS A 54 7.73 12.96 -6.54
N VAL A 55 7.82 11.77 -5.96
CA VAL A 55 8.48 10.62 -6.58
C VAL A 55 7.82 10.26 -7.91
N PHE A 56 6.49 10.22 -7.94
CA PHE A 56 5.73 9.96 -9.16
C PHE A 56 6.07 10.95 -10.28
N LYS A 57 6.13 12.25 -9.99
CA LYS A 57 6.50 13.27 -10.98
C LYS A 57 7.92 13.13 -11.48
N GLU A 58 8.87 12.83 -10.61
CA GLU A 58 10.28 12.63 -10.96
C GLU A 58 10.43 11.44 -11.90
N GLU A 59 9.79 10.31 -11.58
CA GLU A 59 9.91 9.09 -12.35
C GLU A 59 9.13 9.12 -13.67
N THR A 60 7.94 9.69 -13.67
CA THR A 60 7.05 9.64 -14.84
C THR A 60 7.15 10.88 -15.73
N ARG A 61 7.68 11.99 -15.20
CA ARG A 61 7.65 13.33 -15.83
C ARG A 61 6.22 13.76 -16.18
N SER A 62 5.24 13.26 -15.44
CA SER A 62 3.83 13.59 -15.63
C SER A 62 3.55 15.07 -15.40
N GLN A 63 2.62 15.62 -16.18
CA GLN A 63 2.11 16.99 -16.00
C GLN A 63 0.87 17.05 -15.12
N GLU A 64 0.44 15.92 -14.57
CA GLU A 64 -0.72 15.84 -13.69
C GLU A 64 -0.53 16.74 -12.47
N THR A 65 -1.64 17.33 -12.02
CA THR A 65 -1.67 18.12 -10.78
C THR A 65 -1.77 17.21 -9.57
N LEU A 66 -1.50 17.74 -8.39
CA LEU A 66 -1.69 16.99 -7.14
C LEU A 66 -3.16 16.57 -6.96
N ASP A 67 -4.11 17.41 -7.36
CA ASP A 67 -5.53 17.13 -7.25
C ASP A 67 -5.95 15.93 -8.13
N ASP A 68 -5.43 15.86 -9.35
CA ASP A 68 -5.68 14.74 -10.28
C ASP A 68 -5.05 13.44 -9.77
N PHE A 69 -3.87 13.54 -9.17
CA PHE A 69 -3.12 12.42 -8.64
C PHE A 69 -3.64 11.90 -7.30
N TYR A 70 -4.28 12.74 -6.48
CA TYR A 70 -4.55 12.44 -5.07
C TYR A 70 -5.26 11.11 -4.85
N PHE A 71 -6.34 10.87 -5.58
CA PHE A 71 -7.09 9.60 -5.48
C PHE A 71 -6.24 8.38 -5.87
N TRP A 72 -5.44 8.51 -6.92
CA TRP A 72 -4.50 7.47 -7.35
C TRP A 72 -3.38 7.26 -6.33
N GLY A 73 -2.90 8.34 -5.75
CA GLY A 73 -1.87 8.28 -4.71
C GLY A 73 -2.33 7.51 -3.49
N GLU A 74 -3.57 7.71 -3.02
CA GLU A 74 -4.14 6.94 -1.93
C GLU A 74 -4.25 5.45 -2.28
N LEU A 75 -4.69 5.12 -3.49
CA LEU A 75 -4.78 3.74 -3.96
C LEU A 75 -3.41 3.06 -4.02
N LEU A 76 -2.41 3.72 -4.61
CA LEU A 76 -1.05 3.21 -4.68
C LEU A 76 -0.44 2.99 -3.30
N ILE A 77 -0.67 3.90 -2.34
CA ILE A 77 -0.20 3.72 -0.95
C ILE A 77 -0.87 2.50 -0.33
N SER A 78 -2.17 2.30 -0.58
CA SER A 78 -2.88 1.10 -0.10
C SER A 78 -2.30 -0.19 -0.69
N ASP A 79 -1.98 -0.21 -1.98
CA ASP A 79 -1.37 -1.37 -2.64
C ASP A 79 0.05 -1.64 -2.09
N PHE A 80 0.86 -0.60 -1.92
CA PHE A 80 2.19 -0.71 -1.31
C PHE A 80 2.12 -1.16 0.15
N ASP A 81 1.12 -0.70 0.88
CA ASP A 81 0.84 -1.11 2.26
C ASP A 81 0.53 -2.61 2.34
N ASP A 82 -0.27 -3.13 1.40
CA ASP A 82 -0.60 -4.56 1.30
C ASP A 82 0.62 -5.40 0.89
N VAL A 83 1.45 -4.93 -0.04
CA VAL A 83 2.72 -5.58 -0.42
C VAL A 83 3.63 -5.72 0.81
N ASP A 84 3.76 -4.67 1.60
CA ASP A 84 4.63 -4.65 2.77
C ASP A 84 4.06 -5.46 3.94
N LYS A 85 2.76 -5.34 4.24
CA LYS A 85 2.08 -6.11 5.29
C LYS A 85 2.15 -7.61 5.07
N ASN A 86 2.09 -8.03 3.81
CA ASN A 86 2.17 -9.44 3.44
C ASN A 86 3.59 -9.93 3.16
N MET A 87 4.61 -9.09 3.40
CA MET A 87 6.02 -9.42 3.16
C MET A 87 6.29 -9.94 1.74
N VAL A 88 5.55 -9.43 0.76
CA VAL A 88 5.68 -9.84 -0.64
C VAL A 88 7.02 -9.34 -1.19
N ASP A 89 7.68 -10.18 -1.99
CA ASP A 89 8.85 -9.80 -2.78
C ASP A 89 8.41 -8.82 -3.88
N ALA A 90 8.62 -7.52 -3.63
CA ALA A 90 8.15 -6.46 -4.51
C ALA A 90 8.80 -6.51 -5.90
N ASP A 91 10.08 -6.89 -5.98
CA ASP A 91 10.80 -6.98 -7.25
C ASP A 91 10.20 -8.06 -8.14
N LYS A 92 9.90 -9.23 -7.57
CA LYS A 92 9.23 -10.30 -8.31
C LYS A 92 7.80 -9.94 -8.68
N LEU A 93 7.07 -9.28 -7.77
CA LEU A 93 5.70 -8.85 -8.05
C LEU A 93 5.67 -7.89 -9.24
N PHE A 94 6.47 -6.83 -9.20
CA PHE A 94 6.47 -5.82 -10.26
C PHE A 94 7.06 -6.34 -11.58
N SER A 95 8.05 -7.23 -11.54
CA SER A 95 8.56 -7.92 -12.71
C SER A 95 7.48 -8.82 -13.35
N ASN A 96 6.76 -9.61 -12.55
CA ASN A 96 5.68 -10.45 -13.05
C ASN A 96 4.52 -9.64 -13.64
N LEU A 97 4.21 -8.47 -13.08
CA LEU A 97 3.22 -7.56 -13.65
C LEU A 97 3.66 -7.01 -15.00
N GLN A 98 4.95 -6.71 -15.17
CA GLN A 98 5.52 -6.26 -16.44
C GLN A 98 5.49 -7.39 -17.48
N ASP A 99 5.81 -8.62 -17.09
CA ASP A 99 5.70 -9.79 -17.96
C ASP A 99 4.25 -10.08 -18.38
N LEU A 100 3.30 -9.96 -17.46
CA LEU A 100 1.88 -10.09 -17.73
C LEU A 100 1.40 -9.03 -18.74
N LYS A 101 1.89 -7.78 -18.61
CA LYS A 101 1.63 -6.72 -19.57
C LYS A 101 2.14 -7.08 -20.96
N ASN A 102 3.37 -7.55 -21.08
CA ASN A 102 3.96 -7.96 -22.35
C ASN A 102 3.15 -9.07 -23.01
N LEU A 103 2.61 -10.02 -22.21
CA LEU A 103 1.68 -11.04 -22.67
C LEU A 103 0.32 -10.48 -23.10
N MET A 104 -0.13 -9.39 -22.46
CA MET A 104 -1.40 -8.72 -22.83
C MET A 104 -1.29 -7.86 -24.09
N ASP A 105 -0.11 -7.37 -24.42
CA ASP A 105 0.11 -6.65 -25.69
C ASP A 105 0.11 -7.61 -26.92
N ASP A 106 0.36 -8.91 -26.69
CA ASP A 106 0.18 -9.99 -27.67
C ASP A 106 -1.24 -10.61 -27.58
N TYR A 107 -2.27 -9.82 -27.86
CA TYR A 107 -3.71 -10.11 -27.67
C TYR A 107 -4.28 -11.36 -28.39
N GLU A 108 -3.49 -12.19 -29.02
CA GLU A 108 -3.96 -13.38 -29.75
C GLU A 108 -4.29 -14.58 -28.86
N PHE A 109 -4.03 -14.54 -27.53
CA PHE A 109 -4.11 -15.73 -26.65
C PHE A 109 -5.16 -15.66 -25.52
N LEU A 110 -5.90 -14.54 -25.39
CA LEU A 110 -6.93 -14.44 -24.37
C LEU A 110 -8.25 -15.08 -24.83
N ASP A 111 -8.83 -15.92 -23.98
CA ASP A 111 -10.21 -16.37 -24.22
C ASP A 111 -11.20 -15.21 -23.92
N LYS A 112 -12.43 -15.34 -24.44
CA LYS A 112 -13.45 -14.30 -24.36
C LYS A 112 -13.81 -13.91 -22.90
N GLU A 113 -13.73 -14.86 -21.96
CA GLU A 113 -14.07 -14.61 -20.54
C GLU A 113 -12.95 -13.77 -19.87
N GLN A 114 -11.71 -14.00 -20.23
CA GLN A 114 -10.56 -13.22 -19.74
C GLN A 114 -10.58 -11.81 -20.35
N GLU A 115 -10.91 -11.68 -21.62
CA GLU A 115 -11.07 -10.40 -22.29
C GLU A 115 -12.22 -9.58 -21.68
N GLU A 116 -13.36 -10.21 -21.37
CA GLU A 116 -14.49 -9.57 -20.71
C GLU A 116 -14.16 -9.14 -19.26
N ALA A 117 -13.43 -9.94 -18.50
CA ALA A 117 -12.99 -9.58 -17.14
C ALA A 117 -12.04 -8.39 -17.16
N ILE A 118 -11.11 -8.36 -18.10
CA ILE A 118 -10.19 -7.24 -18.31
C ILE A 118 -10.94 -5.99 -18.79
N GLN A 119 -11.89 -6.15 -19.72
CA GLN A 119 -12.74 -5.06 -20.17
C GLN A 119 -13.62 -4.51 -19.04
N GLN A 120 -14.14 -5.36 -18.15
CA GLN A 120 -14.92 -4.95 -16.99
C GLN A 120 -14.08 -4.16 -15.98
N PHE A 121 -12.84 -4.56 -15.75
CA PHE A 121 -11.88 -3.82 -14.93
C PHE A 121 -11.62 -2.42 -15.53
N PHE A 122 -11.51 -2.31 -16.85
CA PHE A 122 -11.28 -1.04 -17.56
C PHE A 122 -12.56 -0.25 -17.88
N GLN A 123 -13.76 -0.83 -17.78
CA GLN A 123 -15.04 -0.13 -18.05
C GLN A 123 -15.35 1.01 -17.07
N ASN A 124 -14.74 1.02 -15.90
CA ASN A 124 -14.83 2.12 -14.96
C ASN A 124 -14.06 3.38 -15.42
N PHE A 125 -13.31 3.29 -16.51
CA PHE A 125 -12.62 4.39 -17.15
C PHE A 125 -13.34 4.76 -18.45
N SER A 126 -13.85 5.99 -18.54
CA SER A 126 -14.67 6.47 -19.67
C SER A 126 -14.01 6.28 -21.05
N ILE A 127 -14.82 5.81 -21.98
CA ILE A 127 -14.44 5.22 -23.27
C ILE A 127 -13.72 6.19 -24.25
N GLU A 128 -13.89 7.50 -24.13
CA GLU A 128 -13.35 8.48 -25.09
C GLU A 128 -11.86 8.88 -24.85
N ARG A 129 -11.30 8.53 -23.71
CA ARG A 129 -9.85 8.73 -23.40
C ARG A 129 -9.05 7.42 -23.37
N ARG A 130 -9.57 6.36 -23.94
CA ARG A 130 -9.07 4.98 -23.77
C ARG A 130 -7.60 4.80 -24.18
N THR A 131 -7.17 5.41 -25.28
CA THR A 131 -5.81 5.16 -25.82
C THR A 131 -4.76 5.90 -25.00
N GLU A 132 -4.95 7.18 -24.71
CA GLU A 132 -3.99 7.97 -23.93
C GLU A 132 -3.91 7.51 -22.46
N LEU A 133 -5.04 7.16 -21.85
CA LEU A 133 -5.08 6.64 -20.46
C LEU A 133 -4.46 5.24 -20.38
N LYS A 134 -4.70 4.40 -21.40
CA LYS A 134 -4.07 3.09 -21.47
C LYS A 134 -2.56 3.20 -21.61
N GLU A 135 -2.04 4.04 -22.46
CA GLU A 135 -0.61 4.26 -22.63
C GLU A 135 0.03 4.85 -21.37
N LYS A 136 -0.62 5.81 -20.72
CA LYS A 136 -0.17 6.37 -19.44
C LYS A 136 -0.16 5.34 -18.32
N PHE A 137 -1.21 4.53 -18.23
CA PHE A 137 -1.32 3.46 -17.23
C PHE A 137 -0.26 2.39 -17.45
N ILE A 138 -0.07 1.97 -18.69
CA ILE A 138 0.97 1.01 -19.08
C ILE A 138 2.36 1.54 -18.76
N SER A 139 2.65 2.81 -19.09
CA SER A 139 3.94 3.44 -18.77
C SER A 139 4.16 3.59 -17.25
N LEU A 140 3.09 3.72 -16.47
CA LEU A 140 3.14 3.73 -15.02
C LEU A 140 3.53 2.35 -14.47
N TRP A 141 2.96 1.27 -15.01
CA TRP A 141 3.26 -0.09 -14.56
C TRP A 141 4.73 -0.46 -14.71
N ASP A 142 5.37 -0.01 -15.80
CA ASP A 142 6.82 -0.20 -16.01
C ASP A 142 7.67 0.47 -14.92
N LYS A 143 7.09 1.46 -14.25
CA LYS A 143 7.78 2.28 -13.25
C LYS A 143 7.35 2.00 -11.81
N LEU A 144 6.30 1.16 -11.60
CA LEU A 144 5.77 0.91 -10.26
C LEU A 144 6.83 0.42 -9.28
N GLY A 145 7.70 -0.50 -9.72
CA GLY A 145 8.79 -0.99 -8.88
C GLY A 145 9.76 0.13 -8.49
N THR A 146 10.16 0.95 -9.45
CA THR A 146 11.04 2.09 -9.21
C THR A 146 10.39 3.12 -8.28
N ILE A 147 9.10 3.44 -8.51
CA ILE A 147 8.33 4.36 -7.67
C ILE A 147 8.23 3.82 -6.24
N TYR A 148 7.93 2.52 -6.07
CA TYR A 148 7.86 1.87 -4.76
C TYR A 148 9.17 2.00 -3.98
N HIS A 149 10.32 1.69 -4.61
CA HIS A 149 11.62 1.75 -3.95
C HIS A 149 12.02 3.19 -3.61
N HIS A 150 11.94 4.12 -4.56
CA HIS A 150 12.28 5.53 -4.31
C HIS A 150 11.35 6.17 -3.27
N TYR A 151 10.07 5.79 -3.27
CA TYR A 151 9.13 6.27 -2.25
C TYR A 151 9.52 5.80 -0.86
N ARG A 152 9.86 4.52 -0.70
CA ARG A 152 10.34 3.98 0.59
C ARG A 152 11.64 4.62 1.05
N GLU A 153 12.58 4.86 0.14
CA GLU A 153 13.82 5.57 0.43
C GLU A 153 13.54 6.99 0.93
N ASN A 154 12.73 7.76 0.20
CA ASN A 154 12.33 9.11 0.60
C ASN A 154 11.65 9.13 1.97
N LEU A 155 10.70 8.24 2.22
CA LEU A 155 10.05 8.14 3.52
C LEU A 155 11.01 7.76 4.64
N THR A 156 12.00 6.92 4.35
CA THR A 156 13.04 6.52 5.32
C THR A 156 13.92 7.72 5.69
N GLU A 157 14.34 8.52 4.73
CA GLU A 157 15.09 9.75 4.98
C GLU A 157 14.30 10.76 5.81
N LEU A 158 12.99 10.85 5.59
CA LEU A 158 12.09 11.71 6.37
C LEU A 158 11.75 11.17 7.76
N GLY A 159 12.15 9.93 8.08
CA GLY A 159 11.84 9.26 9.34
C GLY A 159 10.37 8.94 9.53
N ILE A 160 9.60 8.79 8.44
CA ILE A 160 8.18 8.45 8.44
C ILE A 160 7.91 7.20 7.60
N ALA A 161 6.78 6.54 7.83
CA ALA A 161 6.34 5.37 7.07
C ALA A 161 4.82 5.27 7.04
N TYR A 162 4.28 4.61 6.01
CA TYR A 162 2.94 4.04 6.06
C TYR A 162 2.96 2.74 6.88
N GLU A 163 1.80 2.23 7.26
CA GLU A 163 1.69 1.17 8.27
C GLU A 163 2.43 -0.12 7.86
N GLY A 164 2.22 -0.60 6.63
CA GLY A 164 2.87 -1.81 6.12
C GLY A 164 4.38 -1.69 6.03
N MET A 165 4.89 -0.56 5.55
CA MET A 165 6.32 -0.27 5.54
C MET A 165 6.93 -0.30 6.94
N LEU A 166 6.21 0.27 7.92
CA LEU A 166 6.62 0.25 9.32
C LEU A 166 6.70 -1.18 9.85
N TYR A 167 5.71 -2.02 9.54
CA TYR A 167 5.69 -3.42 9.95
C TYR A 167 6.83 -4.22 9.33
N ARG A 168 7.02 -4.10 8.02
CA ARG A 168 8.10 -4.77 7.30
C ARG A 168 9.47 -4.38 7.86
N ASN A 169 9.73 -3.09 8.04
CA ASN A 169 11.01 -2.61 8.53
C ASN A 169 11.32 -3.12 9.95
N VAL A 170 10.32 -3.25 10.83
CA VAL A 170 10.49 -3.85 12.15
C VAL A 170 10.84 -5.33 12.05
N ILE A 171 10.16 -6.09 11.18
CA ILE A 171 10.40 -7.53 10.99
C ILE A 171 11.80 -7.77 10.40
N GLU A 172 12.22 -6.96 9.43
CA GLU A 172 13.52 -7.08 8.78
C GLU A 172 14.71 -6.71 9.70
N GLN A 173 14.44 -6.01 10.81
CA GLN A 173 15.45 -5.63 11.81
C GLN A 173 15.57 -6.61 13.00
N LEU A 174 14.66 -7.57 13.12
CA LEU A 174 14.65 -8.60 14.17
C LEU A 174 15.54 -9.78 13.80
#